data_6183a241d9a40e05f807b6ab3a490e61
#
_entry.id   6183a241d9a40e05f807b6ab3a490e61
#
_cell.length_a   1.000
_cell.length_b   1.000
_cell.length_c   1.000
_cell.angle_alpha   90.00
_cell.angle_beta   90.00
_cell.angle_gamma   90.00
#
_symmetry.space_group_name_H-M   'P 1'
#
loop_
_entity.id
_entity.type
_entity.pdbx_description
1 polymer ?
#
loop_
_entity_poly.entity_id
_entity_poly.type
_entity_poly.pdbx_seq_one_letter_code
_entity_poly.pdbx_strand_id
1 'polypeptide(L)'
;MEIFGKNIKLFLLDGTPTGRWICELSNWTGVAYKIPRSMIKVCENRIELLSSGVYFLFGEDDKENKPLVYIGEAENIMTRLKQHLDSKDYWNEVIVFISKDDNLNKAYIKYL
;
A
#
# COMPACT_ATOMS: atom_id res chain seq x y z
N MET A 1 -11.35 32.80 4.52
CA MET A 1 -11.12 31.35 4.45
C MET A 1 -9.66 31.05 4.74
N GLU A 2 -9.43 30.27 5.74
CA GLU A 2 -8.07 29.86 6.06
C GLU A 2 -7.68 28.66 5.19
N ILE A 3 -6.50 28.73 4.61
CA ILE A 3 -5.95 27.65 3.80
C ILE A 3 -4.77 27.08 4.56
N PHE A 4 -4.88 25.81 4.94
CA PHE A 4 -3.80 25.10 5.61
C PHE A 4 -3.02 24.30 4.60
N GLY A 5 -1.75 24.67 4.40
CA GLY A 5 -0.86 23.89 3.57
C GLY A 5 -0.49 22.58 4.25
N LYS A 6 -0.31 21.54 3.44
CA LYS A 6 0.19 20.24 3.89
C LYS A 6 1.36 19.82 3.05
N ASN A 7 2.35 19.21 3.69
CA ASN A 7 3.51 18.69 2.99
C ASN A 7 3.32 17.21 2.69
N ILE A 8 3.67 16.84 1.48
CA ILE A 8 3.74 15.44 1.06
C ILE A 8 5.20 15.16 0.76
N LYS A 9 5.75 14.14 1.41
CA LYS A 9 7.07 13.64 1.09
C LYS A 9 6.92 12.38 0.26
N LEU A 10 7.52 12.39 -0.92
CA LEU A 10 7.53 11.23 -1.80
C LEU A 10 8.97 10.80 -2.02
N PHE A 11 9.28 9.57 -1.62
CA PHE A 11 10.60 8.99 -1.81
C PHE A 11 10.52 7.85 -2.82
N LEU A 12 11.26 7.97 -3.91
CA LEU A 12 11.29 6.96 -4.96
C LEU A 12 12.39 5.94 -4.64
N LEU A 13 11.98 4.78 -4.14
CA LEU A 13 12.93 3.75 -3.70
C LEU A 13 13.84 3.25 -4.83
N ASP A 14 13.32 3.23 -6.05
CA ASP A 14 14.03 2.74 -7.22
C ASP A 14 14.51 3.89 -8.12
N GLY A 15 14.39 5.12 -7.64
CA GLY A 15 14.83 6.29 -8.39
C GLY A 15 13.95 6.69 -9.57
N THR A 16 12.83 5.99 -9.78
CA THR A 16 11.89 6.25 -10.87
C THR A 16 10.46 6.25 -10.37
N PRO A 17 9.55 7.04 -10.99
CA PRO A 17 8.14 7.03 -10.59
C PRO A 17 7.42 5.71 -10.86
N THR A 18 7.93 4.88 -11.76
CA THR A 18 7.32 3.59 -12.10
C THR A 18 7.69 2.47 -11.15
N GLY A 19 8.68 2.68 -10.28
CA GLY A 19 9.09 1.70 -9.29
C GLY A 19 8.29 1.81 -8.00
N ARG A 20 8.95 1.41 -6.92
CA ARG A 20 8.37 1.50 -5.58
C ARG A 20 8.53 2.91 -5.04
N TRP A 21 7.55 3.37 -4.26
CA TRP A 21 7.72 4.62 -3.54
C TRP A 21 7.05 4.60 -2.18
N ILE A 22 7.52 5.49 -1.31
CA ILE A 22 6.97 5.73 0.02
C ILE A 22 6.44 7.16 0.04
N CYS A 23 5.21 7.32 0.52
CA CYS A 23 4.57 8.62 0.63
C CYS A 23 4.20 8.90 2.08
N GLU A 24 4.59 10.06 2.57
CA GLU A 24 4.24 10.54 3.90
C GLU A 24 3.53 11.88 3.79
N LEU A 25 2.49 12.06 4.59
CA LEU A 25 1.74 13.30 4.66
C LEU A 25 2.01 13.97 6.02
N SER A 26 2.24 15.30 6.01
CA SER A 26 2.42 16.03 7.27
C SER A 26 1.18 15.89 8.16
N ASN A 27 1.39 15.85 9.47
CA ASN A 27 0.33 15.73 10.47
C ASN A 27 -0.45 14.40 10.40
N TRP A 28 0.11 13.40 9.75
CA TRP A 28 -0.44 12.05 9.70
C TRP A 28 0.60 11.03 10.14
N THR A 29 0.20 10.11 11.02
CA THR A 29 1.10 9.07 11.52
C THR A 29 1.26 7.91 10.56
N GLY A 30 0.50 7.90 9.48
CA GLY A 30 0.55 6.83 8.50
C GLY A 30 1.58 7.05 7.41
N VAL A 31 1.85 5.99 6.70
CA VAL A 31 2.72 6.00 5.54
C VAL A 31 2.09 5.13 4.45
N ALA A 32 2.18 5.58 3.21
CA ALA A 32 1.70 4.82 2.06
C ALA A 32 2.88 4.29 1.27
N TYR A 33 2.78 3.03 0.86
CA TYR A 33 3.76 2.37 -0.01
C TYR A 33 3.08 2.00 -1.32
N LYS A 34 3.68 2.36 -2.43
CA LYS A 34 3.28 1.83 -3.73
C LYS A 34 4.31 0.80 -4.16
N ILE A 35 3.85 -0.38 -4.54
CA ILE A 35 4.72 -1.49 -4.93
C ILE A 35 4.16 -2.12 -6.19
N PRO A 36 4.92 -2.10 -7.30
CA PRO A 36 4.56 -2.89 -8.48
C PRO A 36 4.52 -4.38 -8.13
N ARG A 37 3.60 -5.11 -8.72
CA ARG A 37 3.46 -6.56 -8.47
C ARG A 37 4.78 -7.31 -8.62
N SER A 38 5.54 -6.98 -9.64
CA SER A 38 6.83 -7.63 -9.91
C SER A 38 7.87 -7.41 -8.82
N MET A 39 7.66 -6.46 -7.92
CA MET A 39 8.62 -6.09 -6.89
C MET A 39 8.17 -6.48 -5.47
N ILE A 40 7.07 -7.22 -5.34
CA ILE A 40 6.58 -7.62 -4.02
C ILE A 40 7.63 -8.44 -3.26
N LYS A 41 8.25 -9.40 -3.93
CA LYS A 41 9.24 -10.26 -3.28
C LYS A 41 10.50 -9.51 -2.88
N VAL A 42 10.84 -8.44 -3.59
CA VAL A 42 11.97 -7.59 -3.23
C VAL A 42 11.72 -6.89 -1.90
N CYS A 43 10.45 -6.67 -1.55
CA CYS A 43 10.05 -5.97 -0.32
C CYS A 43 9.84 -6.91 0.87
N GLU A 44 10.02 -8.23 0.72
CA GLU A 44 9.62 -9.18 1.76
C GLU A 44 10.31 -8.99 3.11
N ASN A 45 11.49 -8.37 3.11
CA ASN A 45 12.25 -8.12 4.33
C ASN A 45 12.06 -6.73 4.92
N ARG A 46 11.16 -5.93 4.34
CA ARG A 46 10.86 -4.60 4.91
C ARG A 46 9.98 -4.77 6.14
N ILE A 47 10.50 -4.38 7.28
CA ILE A 47 9.83 -4.57 8.58
C ILE A 47 8.45 -3.89 8.61
N GLU A 48 8.34 -2.71 8.00
CA GLU A 48 7.09 -1.94 7.98
C GLU A 48 5.94 -2.74 7.35
N LEU A 49 6.24 -3.57 6.36
CA LEU A 49 5.24 -4.36 5.66
C LEU A 49 4.85 -5.64 6.40
N LEU A 50 5.54 -5.95 7.50
CA LEU A 50 5.16 -7.06 8.37
C LEU A 50 4.12 -6.64 9.41
N SER A 51 3.68 -5.39 9.35
CA SER A 51 2.66 -4.83 10.24
C SER A 51 1.27 -4.98 9.64
N SER A 52 0.27 -4.64 10.45
CA SER A 52 -1.10 -4.57 9.97
C SER A 52 -1.33 -3.30 9.15
N GLY A 53 -2.29 -3.37 8.24
CA GLY A 53 -2.62 -2.24 7.39
C GLY A 53 -3.78 -2.53 6.46
N VAL A 54 -4.05 -1.54 5.60
CA VAL A 54 -5.05 -1.62 4.55
C VAL A 54 -4.32 -1.55 3.21
N TYR A 55 -4.81 -2.27 2.22
CA TYR A 55 -4.16 -2.28 0.93
C TYR A 55 -5.18 -2.25 -0.20
N PHE A 56 -4.75 -1.70 -1.33
CA PHE A 56 -5.53 -1.57 -2.54
C PHE A 56 -4.76 -2.22 -3.67
N LEU A 57 -5.31 -3.30 -4.24
CA LEU A 57 -4.73 -3.93 -5.42
C LEU A 57 -5.38 -3.33 -6.65
N PHE A 58 -4.57 -2.80 -7.56
CA PHE A 58 -5.05 -2.17 -8.79
C PHE A 58 -4.73 -3.03 -9.99
N GLY A 59 -5.69 -3.18 -10.86
CA GLY A 59 -5.53 -3.95 -12.08
C GLY A 59 -6.65 -3.70 -13.07
N GLU A 60 -6.81 -4.62 -13.99
CA GLU A 60 -7.83 -4.52 -15.04
C GLU A 60 -8.53 -5.84 -15.24
N ASP A 61 -9.81 -5.77 -15.61
CA ASP A 61 -10.58 -6.92 -16.02
C ASP A 61 -10.15 -7.34 -17.44
N ASP A 62 -9.72 -8.59 -17.59
CA ASP A 62 -9.27 -9.13 -18.87
C ASP A 62 -10.32 -9.12 -19.96
N LYS A 63 -11.59 -9.23 -19.58
CA LYS A 63 -12.69 -9.34 -20.54
C LYS A 63 -13.18 -8.01 -21.07
N GLU A 64 -13.23 -6.99 -20.22
CA GLU A 64 -13.84 -5.71 -20.55
C GLU A 64 -12.85 -4.54 -20.50
N ASN A 65 -11.60 -4.78 -20.13
CA ASN A 65 -10.54 -3.77 -19.94
C ASN A 65 -10.96 -2.66 -18.98
N LYS A 66 -11.82 -2.98 -18.01
CA LYS A 66 -12.23 -2.02 -17.00
C LYS A 66 -11.27 -2.05 -15.83
N PRO A 67 -10.97 -0.88 -15.23
CA PRO A 67 -10.15 -0.88 -14.03
C PRO A 67 -10.83 -1.65 -12.90
N LEU A 68 -10.03 -2.43 -12.18
CA LEU A 68 -10.48 -3.16 -10.99
C LEU A 68 -9.64 -2.74 -9.80
N VAL A 69 -10.28 -2.65 -8.65
CA VAL A 69 -9.60 -2.45 -7.38
C VAL A 69 -10.13 -3.46 -6.36
N TYR A 70 -9.22 -4.09 -5.66
CA TYR A 70 -9.54 -4.94 -4.52
C TYR A 70 -9.04 -4.24 -3.26
N ILE A 71 -9.91 -4.06 -2.29
CA ILE A 71 -9.59 -3.39 -1.02
C ILE A 71 -9.60 -4.44 0.07
N GLY A 72 -8.51 -4.53 0.82
CA GLY A 72 -8.41 -5.50 1.89
C GLY A 72 -7.67 -4.94 3.10
N GLU A 73 -7.75 -5.69 4.18
CA GLU A 73 -7.01 -5.42 5.40
C GLU A 73 -6.31 -6.70 5.84
N ALA A 74 -5.19 -6.55 6.54
CA ALA A 74 -4.44 -7.69 7.04
C ALA A 74 -3.66 -7.31 8.29
N GLU A 75 -3.45 -8.28 9.16
CA GLU A 75 -2.57 -8.10 10.31
C GLU A 75 -1.10 -8.13 9.90
N ASN A 76 -0.77 -8.87 8.84
CA ASN A 76 0.54 -8.87 8.24
C ASN A 76 0.37 -8.65 6.74
N ILE A 77 0.69 -7.44 6.29
CA ILE A 77 0.49 -7.04 4.90
C ILE A 77 1.30 -7.93 3.95
N MET A 78 2.58 -8.15 4.24
CA MET A 78 3.43 -8.91 3.32
C MET A 78 2.92 -10.34 3.12
N THR A 79 2.51 -11.00 4.19
CA THR A 79 1.95 -12.35 4.10
C THR A 79 0.72 -12.37 3.18
N ARG A 80 -0.16 -11.38 3.34
CA ARG A 80 -1.37 -11.31 2.52
C ARG A 80 -1.06 -11.00 1.07
N LEU A 81 -0.10 -10.11 0.80
CA LEU A 81 0.29 -9.78 -0.58
C LEU A 81 0.88 -11.02 -1.27
N LYS A 82 1.67 -11.81 -0.57
CA LYS A 82 2.20 -13.06 -1.13
C LYS A 82 1.08 -14.04 -1.50
N GLN A 83 0.04 -14.13 -0.66
CA GLN A 83 -1.12 -14.95 -0.98
C GLN A 83 -1.82 -14.46 -2.26
N HIS A 84 -1.92 -13.14 -2.42
CA HIS A 84 -2.55 -12.56 -3.61
C HIS A 84 -1.71 -12.72 -4.87
N LEU A 85 -0.39 -12.89 -4.76
CA LEU A 85 0.43 -13.24 -5.92
C LEU A 85 0.00 -14.56 -6.53
N ASP A 86 -0.42 -15.51 -5.70
CA ASP A 86 -0.80 -16.85 -6.14
C ASP A 86 -2.28 -16.94 -6.51
N SER A 87 -3.15 -16.20 -5.83
CA SER A 87 -4.60 -16.37 -5.95
C SER A 87 -5.29 -15.38 -6.90
N LYS A 88 -4.66 -14.24 -7.20
CA LYS A 88 -5.24 -13.20 -8.04
C LYS A 88 -4.24 -12.74 -9.08
N ASP A 89 -4.63 -12.77 -10.34
CA ASP A 89 -3.73 -12.44 -11.45
C ASP A 89 -4.02 -11.10 -12.12
N TYR A 90 -5.15 -10.45 -11.79
CA TYR A 90 -5.59 -9.25 -12.49
C TYR A 90 -4.89 -7.96 -12.04
N TRP A 91 -4.22 -7.97 -10.89
CA TRP A 91 -3.62 -6.74 -10.36
C TRP A 91 -2.15 -6.62 -10.75
N ASN A 92 -1.70 -5.39 -10.92
CA ASN A 92 -0.33 -5.08 -11.32
C ASN A 92 0.41 -4.17 -10.36
N GLU A 93 -0.28 -3.53 -9.42
CA GLU A 93 0.35 -2.75 -8.37
C GLU A 93 -0.52 -2.72 -7.12
N VAL A 94 0.10 -2.42 -6.00
CA VAL A 94 -0.59 -2.28 -4.72
C VAL A 94 -0.19 -0.97 -4.07
N ILE A 95 -1.15 -0.33 -3.41
CA ILE A 95 -0.88 0.76 -2.47
C ILE A 95 -1.26 0.28 -1.09
N VAL A 96 -0.31 0.38 -0.17
CA VAL A 96 -0.45 -0.09 1.21
C VAL A 96 -0.44 1.11 2.14
N PHE A 97 -1.36 1.16 3.08
CA PHE A 97 -1.43 2.18 4.11
C PHE A 97 -1.15 1.55 5.46
N ILE A 98 -0.11 2.03 6.13
CA ILE A 98 0.36 1.52 7.41
C ILE A 98 0.50 2.70 8.36
N SER A 99 0.15 2.52 9.63
CA SER A 99 0.44 3.52 10.66
C SER A 99 1.86 3.31 11.19
N LYS A 100 2.56 4.39 11.47
CA LYS A 100 3.85 4.34 12.15
C LYS A 100 3.71 3.92 13.61
N ASP A 101 2.50 4.02 14.15
CA ASP A 101 2.18 3.66 15.52
C ASP A 101 1.37 2.37 15.52
N ASP A 102 1.96 1.28 16.00
CA ASP A 102 1.36 -0.05 16.00
C ASP A 102 0.04 -0.09 16.79
N ASN A 103 -0.08 0.71 17.83
CA ASN A 103 -1.29 0.74 18.64
C ASN A 103 -2.45 1.38 17.86
N LEU A 104 -2.16 2.43 17.09
CA LEU A 104 -3.16 3.07 16.23
C LEU A 104 -3.54 2.18 15.05
N ASN A 105 -2.61 1.38 14.57
CA ASN A 105 -2.81 0.51 13.42
C ASN A 105 -4.03 -0.41 13.61
N LYS A 106 -4.07 -1.10 14.74
CA LYS A 106 -5.16 -2.02 15.04
C LYS A 106 -6.50 -1.30 15.20
N ALA A 107 -6.48 -0.10 15.76
CA ALA A 107 -7.68 0.71 15.93
C ALA A 107 -8.23 1.16 14.59
N TYR A 108 -7.38 1.62 13.68
CA TYR A 108 -7.81 2.06 12.34
C TYR A 108 -8.45 0.94 11.55
N ILE A 109 -7.86 -0.25 11.57
CA ILE A 109 -8.37 -1.37 10.79
C ILE A 109 -9.78 -1.76 11.22
N LYS A 110 -10.08 -1.65 12.52
CA LYS A 110 -11.41 -1.96 13.03
C LYS A 110 -12.51 -1.05 12.49
N TYR A 111 -12.17 0.17 12.10
CA TYR A 111 -13.15 1.18 11.70
C TYR A 111 -13.16 1.44 10.20
N LEU A 112 -12.32 0.77 9.47
CA LEU A 112 -12.31 0.85 8.00
C LEU A 112 -13.17 -0.23 7.39
#